data_1a0514edf1102f0f923cba9dd3eeb640
#
_entry.id   1a0514edf1102f0f923cba9dd3eeb640
#
_cell.length_a   1.000
_cell.length_b   1.000
_cell.length_c   1.000
_cell.angle_alpha   90.00
_cell.angle_beta   90.00
_cell.angle_gamma   90.00
#
_symmetry.space_group_name_H-M   'P 1'
#
loop_
_entity.id
_entity.type
_entity.pdbx_description
1 polymer ?
#
loop_
_entity_poly.entity_id
_entity_poly.type
_entity_poly.pdbx_seq_one_letter_code
_entity_poly.pdbx_strand_id
1 'polypeptide(L)'
;MTCGETGVVHTGAVTGAVDSGEPRELIGVYHADGGLLGELRYVLGKARGTAHCALCDITHGSVRRKPEWDSACADFPIPIRLVHLNERTAAEVDACTIGTPTALAVYTDGSLAPLLGPADLELGGSVQRFFELAHEALEKQ
;
A
#
# COMPACT_ATOMS: atom_id res chain seq x y z
N MET A 1 -2.27 3.59 9.57
CA MET A 1 -3.60 2.97 9.32
C MET A 1 -3.41 1.55 8.85
N THR A 2 -4.06 0.59 9.50
CA THR A 2 -3.93 -0.83 9.18
C THR A 2 -5.28 -1.39 8.78
N CYS A 3 -5.31 -2.23 7.76
CA CYS A 3 -6.53 -2.88 7.35
C CYS A 3 -6.25 -4.37 7.18
N GLY A 4 -7.10 -5.18 7.76
CA GLY A 4 -6.90 -6.61 7.83
C GLY A 4 -5.99 -7.01 8.98
N GLU A 5 -6.15 -8.19 9.44
CA GLU A 5 -5.33 -8.78 10.50
C GLU A 5 -4.79 -10.10 10.03
N THR A 6 -3.54 -10.36 10.36
CA THR A 6 -3.02 -11.69 10.18
C THR A 6 -2.89 -12.33 11.53
N GLY A 7 -3.70 -13.29 11.81
CA GLY A 7 -3.51 -14.14 12.96
C GLY A 7 -2.58 -15.29 12.68
N VAL A 8 -1.85 -15.26 11.60
CA VAL A 8 -1.07 -16.41 11.19
C VAL A 8 0.29 -16.38 11.81
N VAL A 9 0.59 -17.40 12.58
CA VAL A 9 1.91 -17.60 13.13
C VAL A 9 2.58 -18.71 12.33
N HIS A 10 3.62 -18.37 11.65
CA HIS A 10 4.40 -19.36 10.95
C HIS A 10 5.37 -20.03 11.91
N THR A 11 5.11 -21.27 12.19
CA THR A 11 5.99 -22.09 12.99
C THR A 11 6.90 -22.96 12.13
N GLY A 12 6.91 -22.73 10.85
CA GLY A 12 7.73 -23.52 9.94
C GLY A 12 9.20 -23.36 10.23
N ALA A 13 9.90 -24.44 10.27
CA ALA A 13 11.34 -24.40 10.42
C ALA A 13 11.95 -23.74 9.19
N VAL A 14 12.70 -22.69 9.43
CA VAL A 14 13.42 -22.04 8.38
C VAL A 14 14.70 -22.82 8.16
N THR A 15 14.81 -23.44 7.03
CA THR A 15 15.98 -24.22 6.68
C THR A 15 16.98 -23.35 5.96
N GLY A 16 17.60 -22.43 6.63
CA GLY A 16 18.77 -21.74 6.11
C GLY A 16 18.74 -21.17 4.70
N ALA A 17 17.60 -21.16 4.05
CA ALA A 17 17.49 -20.53 2.72
C ALA A 17 17.63 -19.03 2.88
N VAL A 18 18.51 -18.44 2.08
CA VAL A 18 18.77 -17.01 2.13
C VAL A 18 17.82 -16.32 1.18
N ASP A 19 16.54 -16.41 1.45
CA ASP A 19 15.57 -15.62 0.72
C ASP A 19 14.92 -14.64 1.69
N SER A 20 14.21 -13.68 1.15
CA SER A 20 13.53 -12.67 1.96
C SER A 20 12.39 -13.25 2.79
N GLY A 21 12.05 -14.52 2.57
CA GLY A 21 10.91 -15.14 3.20
C GLY A 21 9.63 -14.79 2.48
N GLU A 22 8.52 -14.96 3.18
CA GLU A 22 7.21 -14.70 2.60
C GLU A 22 6.77 -13.27 2.88
N PRO A 23 5.97 -12.66 1.97
CA PRO A 23 5.36 -11.38 2.26
C PRO A 23 4.42 -11.50 3.46
N ARG A 24 4.55 -10.60 4.42
CA ARG A 24 3.74 -10.60 5.63
C ARG A 24 2.86 -9.37 5.79
N GLU A 25 3.11 -8.33 4.99
CA GLU A 25 2.35 -7.08 5.06
C GLU A 25 2.54 -6.33 3.76
N LEU A 26 1.51 -5.58 3.34
CA LEU A 26 1.67 -4.57 2.30
C LEU A 26 1.61 -3.19 2.92
N ILE A 27 2.40 -2.27 2.40
CA ILE A 27 2.36 -0.88 2.80
C ILE A 27 2.00 -0.06 1.56
N GLY A 28 0.82 0.56 1.58
CA GLY A 28 0.45 1.51 0.54
C GLY A 28 0.97 2.89 0.92
N VAL A 29 1.80 3.46 0.06
CA VAL A 29 2.37 4.78 0.29
C VAL A 29 1.68 5.78 -0.62
N TYR A 30 0.97 6.72 -0.02
CA TYR A 30 0.30 7.78 -0.76
C TYR A 30 1.32 8.78 -1.30
N HIS A 31 0.97 9.42 -2.40
CA HIS A 31 1.73 10.54 -2.93
C HIS A 31 1.16 11.85 -2.35
N ALA A 32 1.11 11.95 -1.03
CA ALA A 32 0.56 13.10 -0.32
C ALA A 32 1.03 13.07 1.14
N ASP A 33 1.16 14.24 1.75
CA ASP A 33 1.46 14.34 3.16
C ASP A 33 0.22 14.10 3.99
N GLY A 34 0.40 13.45 5.14
CA GLY A 34 -0.66 13.22 6.09
C GLY A 34 -0.84 14.40 7.05
N GLY A 35 -1.89 14.30 7.87
CA GLY A 35 -2.26 15.33 8.80
C GLY A 35 -3.33 16.24 8.24
N LEU A 36 -3.92 17.07 9.11
CA LEU A 36 -5.04 17.91 8.71
C LEU A 36 -4.69 18.87 7.59
N LEU A 37 -3.54 19.50 7.67
CA LEU A 37 -3.12 20.45 6.63
C LEU A 37 -2.82 19.77 5.31
N GLY A 38 -2.19 18.60 5.36
CA GLY A 38 -1.92 17.81 4.16
C GLY A 38 -3.20 17.37 3.47
N GLU A 39 -4.17 16.89 4.24
CA GLU A 39 -5.46 16.49 3.71
C GLU A 39 -6.21 17.67 3.08
N LEU A 40 -6.18 18.82 3.73
CA LEU A 40 -6.82 20.03 3.21
C LEU A 40 -6.19 20.44 1.88
N ARG A 41 -4.87 20.43 1.79
CA ARG A 41 -4.17 20.75 0.55
C ARG A 41 -4.54 19.79 -0.57
N TYR A 42 -4.63 18.50 -0.23
CA TYR A 42 -4.99 17.48 -1.21
C TYR A 42 -6.41 17.71 -1.75
N VAL A 43 -7.36 17.94 -0.85
CA VAL A 43 -8.77 18.15 -1.25
C VAL A 43 -8.89 19.40 -2.11
N LEU A 44 -8.26 20.50 -1.73
CA LEU A 44 -8.27 21.74 -2.52
C LEU A 44 -7.61 21.55 -3.87
N GLY A 45 -6.46 20.88 -3.91
CA GLY A 45 -5.77 20.60 -5.15
C GLY A 45 -6.57 19.70 -6.07
N LYS A 46 -7.23 18.69 -5.54
CA LYS A 46 -8.08 17.80 -6.32
C LYS A 46 -9.27 18.55 -6.91
N ALA A 47 -9.88 19.43 -6.13
CA ALA A 47 -10.99 20.26 -6.61
C ALA A 47 -10.56 21.19 -7.74
N ARG A 48 -9.31 21.61 -7.76
CA ARG A 48 -8.73 22.47 -8.81
C ARG A 48 -8.10 21.67 -9.95
N GLY A 49 -8.07 20.35 -9.85
CA GLY A 49 -7.40 19.49 -10.82
C GLY A 49 -5.88 19.53 -10.74
N THR A 50 -5.32 20.04 -9.64
CA THR A 50 -3.86 20.18 -9.48
C THR A 50 -3.21 19.09 -8.63
N ALA A 51 -4.02 18.33 -7.87
CA ALA A 51 -3.51 17.23 -7.06
C ALA A 51 -3.99 15.91 -7.64
N HIS A 52 -3.06 14.96 -7.74
CA HIS A 52 -3.38 13.61 -8.20
C HIS A 52 -2.59 12.60 -7.39
N CYS A 53 -3.27 11.60 -6.92
CA CYS A 53 -2.66 10.45 -6.27
C CYS A 53 -3.46 9.21 -6.62
N ALA A 54 -2.89 8.35 -7.45
CA ALA A 54 -3.57 7.16 -7.93
C ALA A 54 -4.02 6.24 -6.78
N LEU A 55 -3.18 6.06 -5.77
CA LEU A 55 -3.53 5.23 -4.63
C LEU A 55 -4.65 5.86 -3.79
N CYS A 56 -4.63 7.18 -3.66
CA CYS A 56 -5.70 7.90 -2.96
C CYS A 56 -7.04 7.68 -3.66
N ASP A 57 -7.05 7.69 -4.99
CA ASP A 57 -8.25 7.46 -5.77
C ASP A 57 -8.79 6.04 -5.59
N ILE A 58 -7.91 5.08 -5.36
CA ILE A 58 -8.29 3.69 -5.12
C ILE A 58 -8.91 3.54 -3.73
N THR A 59 -8.29 4.11 -2.70
CA THR A 59 -8.69 3.89 -1.31
C THR A 59 -9.83 4.80 -0.85
N HIS A 60 -9.94 5.99 -1.45
CA HIS A 60 -10.90 7.01 -1.01
C HIS A 60 -11.80 7.45 -2.15
N GLY A 61 -13.03 7.86 -1.80
CA GLY A 61 -13.86 8.67 -2.68
C GLY A 61 -13.38 10.12 -2.63
N SER A 62 -14.30 11.08 -2.58
CA SER A 62 -13.92 12.50 -2.53
C SER A 62 -13.20 12.87 -1.23
N VAL A 63 -13.65 12.33 -0.10
CA VAL A 63 -13.13 12.66 1.24
C VAL A 63 -12.96 11.44 2.11
N ARG A 64 -13.80 10.43 1.94
CA ARG A 64 -13.84 9.25 2.81
C ARG A 64 -13.24 8.03 2.15
N ARG A 65 -12.68 7.15 2.97
CA ARG A 65 -12.25 5.84 2.52
C ARG A 65 -13.44 5.04 2.02
N LYS A 66 -13.25 4.35 0.90
CA LYS A 66 -14.33 3.58 0.28
C LYS A 66 -14.65 2.33 1.11
N PRO A 67 -15.94 2.04 1.37
CA PRO A 67 -16.31 0.79 2.06
C PRO A 67 -15.81 -0.46 1.33
N GLU A 68 -15.78 -0.46 0.00
CA GLU A 68 -15.27 -1.58 -0.79
C GLU A 68 -13.79 -1.82 -0.57
N TRP A 69 -13.01 -0.77 -0.26
CA TRP A 69 -11.61 -0.92 0.11
C TRP A 69 -11.49 -1.71 1.43
N ASP A 70 -12.26 -1.32 2.44
CA ASP A 70 -12.23 -1.99 3.74
C ASP A 70 -12.66 -3.46 3.62
N SER A 71 -13.68 -3.75 2.83
CA SER A 71 -14.13 -5.12 2.61
C SER A 71 -13.06 -5.96 1.92
N ALA A 72 -12.41 -5.39 0.90
CA ALA A 72 -11.37 -6.10 0.17
C ALA A 72 -10.14 -6.36 1.05
N CYS A 73 -9.79 -5.41 1.93
CA CYS A 73 -8.72 -5.61 2.89
C CYS A 73 -9.01 -6.76 3.84
N ALA A 74 -10.25 -6.87 4.30
CA ALA A 74 -10.64 -7.93 5.21
C ALA A 74 -10.50 -9.32 4.57
N ASP A 75 -10.67 -9.40 3.26
CA ASP A 75 -10.55 -10.65 2.50
C ASP A 75 -9.14 -10.94 2.00
N PHE A 76 -8.25 -9.95 2.08
CA PHE A 76 -6.88 -10.11 1.58
C PHE A 76 -6.04 -10.96 2.55
N PRO A 77 -5.13 -11.82 2.05
CA PRO A 77 -4.43 -12.77 2.91
C PRO A 77 -3.43 -12.15 3.89
N ILE A 78 -2.97 -10.93 3.65
CA ILE A 78 -2.04 -10.24 4.55
C ILE A 78 -2.56 -8.85 4.84
N PRO A 79 -2.18 -8.23 5.99
CA PRO A 79 -2.65 -6.89 6.32
C PRO A 79 -2.05 -5.84 5.39
N ILE A 80 -2.80 -4.77 5.19
CA ILE A 80 -2.37 -3.63 4.39
C ILE A 80 -2.37 -2.41 5.28
N ARG A 81 -1.24 -1.74 5.36
CA ARG A 81 -1.08 -0.51 6.12
C ARG A 81 -0.91 0.64 5.13
N LEU A 82 -1.58 1.75 5.37
CA LEU A 82 -1.52 2.92 4.50
C LEU A 82 -0.76 4.03 5.21
N VAL A 83 0.20 4.63 4.53
CA VAL A 83 1.00 5.73 5.09
C VAL A 83 1.09 6.86 4.08
N HIS A 84 1.19 8.08 4.60
CA HIS A 84 1.45 9.27 3.80
C HIS A 84 2.96 9.49 3.69
N LEU A 85 3.37 10.39 2.80
CA LEU A 85 4.80 10.66 2.57
C LEU A 85 5.54 11.02 3.86
N ASN A 86 4.95 11.85 4.71
CA ASN A 86 5.57 12.29 5.94
C ASN A 86 5.45 11.31 7.11
N GLU A 87 4.82 10.16 6.88
CA GLU A 87 4.64 9.13 7.90
C GLU A 87 5.56 7.93 7.72
N ARG A 88 6.36 7.94 6.66
CA ARG A 88 7.24 6.81 6.35
C ARG A 88 8.41 6.73 7.32
N THR A 89 8.80 5.50 7.66
CA THR A 89 10.07 5.24 8.34
C THR A 89 11.21 5.42 7.35
N ALA A 90 12.45 5.49 7.86
CA ALA A 90 13.62 5.59 7.00
C ALA A 90 13.71 4.40 6.02
N ALA A 91 13.41 3.20 6.50
CA ALA A 91 13.41 2.01 5.64
C ALA A 91 12.36 2.09 4.55
N GLU A 92 11.19 2.65 4.87
CA GLU A 92 10.12 2.83 3.89
C GLU A 92 10.48 3.87 2.84
N VAL A 93 11.12 4.95 3.24
CA VAL A 93 11.62 5.95 2.29
C VAL A 93 12.62 5.30 1.34
N ASP A 94 13.57 4.55 1.89
CA ASP A 94 14.60 3.89 1.08
C ASP A 94 14.00 2.86 0.12
N ALA A 95 12.91 2.20 0.53
CA ALA A 95 12.27 1.19 -0.30
C ALA A 95 11.45 1.78 -1.46
N CYS A 96 11.10 3.07 -1.40
CA CYS A 96 10.34 3.73 -2.46
C CYS A 96 11.23 4.10 -3.65
N THR A 97 11.93 3.10 -4.20
CA THR A 97 12.93 3.32 -5.25
C THR A 97 12.33 3.66 -6.61
N ILE A 98 11.08 3.32 -6.82
CA ILE A 98 10.41 3.56 -8.11
C ILE A 98 9.39 4.71 -8.04
N GLY A 99 9.42 5.46 -6.94
CA GLY A 99 8.56 6.63 -6.77
C GLY A 99 7.30 6.33 -5.98
N THR A 100 6.47 7.35 -5.82
CA THR A 100 5.18 7.26 -5.11
C THR A 100 4.07 7.81 -5.99
N PRO A 101 2.83 7.34 -5.86
CA PRO A 101 2.40 6.32 -4.90
C PRO A 101 2.95 4.94 -5.23
N THR A 102 3.06 4.09 -4.23
CA THR A 102 3.58 2.74 -4.44
C THR A 102 2.98 1.79 -3.39
N ALA A 103 3.03 0.50 -3.68
CA ALA A 103 2.74 -0.52 -2.70
C ALA A 103 4.03 -1.30 -2.45
N LEU A 104 4.43 -1.34 -1.19
CA LEU A 104 5.63 -2.06 -0.76
C LEU A 104 5.23 -3.40 -0.12
N ALA A 105 6.02 -4.43 -0.37
CA ALA A 105 5.87 -5.69 0.36
C ALA A 105 6.87 -5.70 1.51
N VAL A 106 6.40 -6.12 2.67
CA VAL A 106 7.26 -6.38 3.84
C VAL A 106 7.35 -7.88 3.99
N TYR A 107 8.57 -8.38 4.07
CA TYR A 107 8.83 -9.81 4.15
C TYR A 107 9.10 -10.26 5.58
N THR A 108 9.04 -11.56 5.80
CA THR A 108 9.23 -12.12 7.14
C THR A 108 10.60 -11.85 7.74
N ASP A 109 11.61 -11.61 6.91
CA ASP A 109 12.95 -11.23 7.37
C ASP A 109 13.07 -9.72 7.68
N GLY A 110 11.99 -8.97 7.51
CA GLY A 110 11.96 -7.52 7.74
C GLY A 110 12.36 -6.68 6.55
N SER A 111 12.75 -7.29 5.45
CA SER A 111 13.08 -6.52 4.24
C SER A 111 11.84 -5.96 3.57
N LEU A 112 12.01 -4.88 2.83
CA LEU A 112 10.96 -4.22 2.07
C LEU A 112 11.37 -4.12 0.61
N ALA A 113 10.40 -4.27 -0.28
CA ALA A 113 10.63 -4.08 -1.71
C ALA A 113 9.37 -3.54 -2.39
N PRO A 114 9.53 -2.72 -3.44
CA PRO A 114 8.37 -2.24 -4.20
C PRO A 114 7.68 -3.43 -4.88
N LEU A 115 6.37 -3.47 -4.74
CA LEU A 115 5.55 -4.49 -5.39
C LEU A 115 4.80 -3.91 -6.59
N LEU A 116 4.19 -2.75 -6.39
CA LEU A 116 3.48 -2.02 -7.43
C LEU A 116 3.97 -0.57 -7.43
N GLY A 117 4.27 -0.05 -8.59
CA GLY A 117 4.76 1.32 -8.75
C GLY A 117 3.67 2.30 -9.14
N PRO A 118 4.03 3.58 -9.34
CA PRO A 118 3.04 4.61 -9.69
C PRO A 118 2.23 4.29 -10.94
N ALA A 119 2.87 3.75 -11.96
CA ALA A 119 2.17 3.41 -13.22
C ALA A 119 1.18 2.27 -13.02
N ASP A 120 1.54 1.30 -12.18
CA ASP A 120 0.66 0.15 -11.89
C ASP A 120 -0.60 0.57 -11.15
N LEU A 121 -0.53 1.67 -10.40
CA LEU A 121 -1.63 2.15 -9.59
C LEU A 121 -2.59 3.08 -10.33
N GLU A 122 -2.27 3.43 -11.58
CA GLU A 122 -3.16 4.22 -12.44
C GLU A 122 -4.30 3.33 -12.95
N LEU A 123 -5.25 3.07 -12.09
CA LEU A 123 -6.33 2.10 -12.32
C LEU A 123 -7.71 2.75 -12.37
N GLY A 124 -7.75 4.08 -12.52
CA GLY A 124 -9.02 4.81 -12.52
C GLY A 124 -9.78 4.68 -11.20
N GLY A 125 -9.07 4.45 -10.10
CA GLY A 125 -9.67 4.32 -8.78
C GLY A 125 -10.30 2.96 -8.50
N SER A 126 -10.00 1.94 -9.31
CA SER A 126 -10.61 0.61 -9.16
C SER A 126 -10.01 -0.18 -8.01
N VAL A 127 -10.78 -0.41 -6.96
CA VAL A 127 -10.39 -1.27 -5.84
C VAL A 127 -10.16 -2.70 -6.31
N GLN A 128 -11.04 -3.22 -7.13
CA GLN A 128 -10.94 -4.58 -7.65
C GLN A 128 -9.63 -4.80 -8.39
N ARG A 129 -9.29 -3.90 -9.31
CA ARG A 129 -8.05 -4.03 -10.08
C ARG A 129 -6.81 -3.96 -9.21
N PHE A 130 -6.82 -3.12 -8.19
CA PHE A 130 -5.70 -3.05 -7.25
C PHE A 130 -5.45 -4.41 -6.60
N PHE A 131 -6.50 -5.04 -6.08
CA PHE A 131 -6.32 -6.32 -5.39
C PHE A 131 -5.97 -7.46 -6.35
N GLU A 132 -6.47 -7.43 -7.57
CA GLU A 132 -6.06 -8.39 -8.61
C GLU A 132 -4.56 -8.27 -8.88
N LEU A 133 -4.07 -7.06 -9.08
CA LEU A 133 -2.65 -6.84 -9.34
C LEU A 133 -1.79 -7.18 -8.12
N ALA A 134 -2.26 -6.86 -6.93
CA ALA A 134 -1.53 -7.18 -5.71
C ALA A 134 -1.40 -8.70 -5.53
N HIS A 135 -2.48 -9.45 -5.78
CA HIS A 135 -2.43 -10.91 -5.75
C HIS A 135 -1.44 -11.46 -6.77
N GLU A 136 -1.51 -10.99 -8.01
CA GLU A 136 -0.61 -11.44 -9.06
C GLU A 136 0.85 -11.15 -8.70
N ALA A 137 1.11 -9.96 -8.18
CA ALA A 137 2.46 -9.57 -7.84
C ALA A 137 3.02 -10.40 -6.67
N LEU A 138 2.18 -10.71 -5.68
CA LEU A 138 2.59 -11.56 -4.57
C LEU A 138 2.88 -13.00 -5.00
N GLU A 139 2.15 -13.50 -5.97
CA GLU A 139 2.36 -14.86 -6.48
C GLU A 139 3.67 -15.01 -7.22
N LYS A 140 4.23 -13.91 -7.72
CA LYS A 140 5.49 -13.91 -8.47
C LYS A 140 6.73 -13.78 -7.58
N GLN A 141 6.57 -13.64 -6.28
CA GLN A 141 7.69 -13.48 -5.35
C GLN A 141 8.39 -14.79 -5.02
#